data_b1e0d2f10dfe017b2ca483c9d3057d52
#
_entry.id   b1e0d2f10dfe017b2ca483c9d3057d52
#
_cell.length_a   1.000
_cell.length_b   1.000
_cell.length_c   1.000
_cell.angle_alpha   90.00
_cell.angle_beta   90.00
_cell.angle_gamma   90.00
#
_symmetry.space_group_name_H-M   'P 1'
#
loop_
_entity.id
_entity.type
_entity.pdbx_description
1 polymer ?
#
loop_
_entity_poly.entity_id
_entity_poly.type
_entity_poly.pdbx_seq_one_letter_code
_entity_poly.pdbx_strand_id
1 'polypeptide(L)' 'MKKHSVILFGHATSFSLEDEFWEELKVIAKSRQTSVLALIKQLDETRTCNLSSAIRVFVLNELKKKNQ' A
#
# COMPACT_ATOMS: atom_id res chain seq x y z
N MET A 1 -6.05 -3.89 -13.72
CA MET A 1 -5.56 -2.96 -12.70
C MET A 1 -6.72 -2.09 -12.23
N LYS A 2 -7.00 -2.07 -10.93
CA LYS A 2 -8.11 -1.31 -10.37
C LYS A 2 -7.64 0.00 -9.78
N LYS A 3 -8.47 1.02 -9.94
CA LYS A 3 -8.24 2.33 -9.34
C LYS A 3 -8.89 2.36 -7.97
N HIS A 4 -8.14 2.77 -6.97
CA HIS A 4 -8.61 2.91 -5.59
C HIS A 4 -8.59 4.37 -5.20
N SER A 5 -9.67 4.84 -4.61
CA SER A 5 -9.80 6.22 -4.13
C SER A 5 -9.77 6.22 -2.61
N VAL A 6 -8.95 7.09 -2.04
CA VAL A 6 -8.79 7.20 -0.59
C VAL A 6 -8.73 8.67 -0.20
N ILE A 7 -8.99 8.95 1.07
CA ILE A 7 -8.81 10.28 1.64
C ILE A 7 -7.64 10.20 2.62
N LEU A 8 -6.58 10.96 2.31
CA LEU A 8 -5.37 11.01 3.13
C LEU A 8 -5.16 12.45 3.60
N PHE A 9 -5.10 12.65 4.92
CA PHE A 9 -4.85 13.97 5.51
C PHE A 9 -5.80 15.04 4.99
N GLY A 10 -7.09 14.66 4.80
CA GLY A 10 -8.12 15.57 4.33
C GLY A 10 -8.14 15.79 2.82
N HIS A 11 -7.27 15.14 2.07
CA HIS A 11 -7.21 15.26 0.61
C HIS A 11 -7.63 13.97 -0.07
N ALA A 12 -8.50 14.10 -1.07
CA ALA A 12 -8.87 12.95 -1.89
C ALA A 12 -7.71 12.62 -2.84
N THR A 13 -7.32 11.36 -2.87
CA THR A 13 -6.28 10.90 -3.79
C THR A 13 -6.67 9.54 -4.35
N SER A 14 -5.99 9.10 -5.37
CA SER A 14 -6.25 7.79 -5.95
C SER A 14 -4.94 7.17 -6.43
N PHE A 15 -4.95 5.85 -6.51
CA PHE A 15 -3.84 5.09 -7.06
C PHE A 15 -4.39 3.89 -7.82
N SER A 16 -3.63 3.39 -8.76
CA SER A 16 -3.97 2.18 -9.50
C SER A 16 -3.04 1.07 -9.07
N LEU A 17 -3.60 -0.12 -8.84
CA LEU A 17 -2.83 -1.23 -8.32
C LEU A 17 -3.38 -2.54 -8.89
N GLU A 18 -2.47 -3.44 -9.23
CA GLU A 18 -2.84 -4.77 -9.66
C GLU A 18 -3.52 -5.51 -8.51
N ASP A 19 -4.48 -6.38 -8.84
CA ASP A 19 -5.21 -7.12 -7.82
C ASP A 19 -4.28 -7.94 -6.92
N GLU A 20 -3.22 -8.51 -7.50
CA GLU A 20 -2.24 -9.30 -6.75
C GLU A 20 -1.56 -8.47 -5.67
N PHE A 21 -1.17 -7.24 -5.98
CA PHE A 21 -0.58 -6.34 -4.98
C PHE A 21 -1.60 -5.90 -3.96
N TRP A 22 -2.82 -5.64 -4.37
CA TRP A 22 -3.89 -5.23 -3.46
C TRP A 22 -4.18 -6.32 -2.43
N GLU A 23 -4.28 -7.57 -2.89
CA GLU A 23 -4.53 -8.71 -1.99
C GLU A 23 -3.38 -8.88 -0.99
N GLU A 24 -2.14 -8.77 -1.44
CA GLU A 24 -0.98 -8.88 -0.55
C GLU A 24 -0.96 -7.74 0.46
N LEU A 25 -1.32 -6.53 0.04
CA LEU A 25 -1.38 -5.39 0.95
C LEU A 25 -2.39 -5.63 2.07
N LYS A 26 -3.54 -6.22 1.75
CA LYS A 26 -4.55 -6.58 2.76
C LYS A 26 -4.01 -7.62 3.74
N VAL A 27 -3.29 -8.62 3.24
CA VAL A 27 -2.68 -9.65 4.08
C VAL A 27 -1.65 -9.03 5.02
N ILE A 28 -0.81 -8.14 4.52
CA ILE A 28 0.21 -7.47 5.32
C ILE A 28 -0.44 -6.63 6.43
N ALA A 29 -1.49 -5.88 6.09
CA ALA A 29 -2.21 -5.07 7.06
C ALA A 29 -2.78 -5.93 8.19
N LYS A 30 -3.41 -7.04 7.84
CA LYS A 30 -3.96 -7.97 8.82
C LYS A 30 -2.86 -8.55 9.70
N SER A 31 -1.74 -8.94 9.11
CA SER A 31 -0.59 -9.49 9.83
C SER A 31 -0.02 -8.50 10.85
N ARG A 32 -0.05 -7.21 10.52
CA ARG A 32 0.43 -6.15 11.41
C ARG A 32 -0.64 -5.61 12.33
N GLN A 33 -1.84 -6.17 12.30
CA GLN A 33 -2.99 -5.74 13.11
C GLN A 33 -3.30 -4.26 12.87
N THR A 34 -3.28 -3.85 11.61
CA THR A 34 -3.57 -2.48 11.22
C THR A 34 -4.50 -2.48 10.00
N SER A 35 -4.93 -1.30 9.58
CA SER A 35 -5.78 -1.17 8.39
C SER A 35 -4.93 -0.90 7.15
N VAL A 36 -5.46 -1.24 5.98
CA VAL A 36 -4.84 -0.91 4.70
C VAL A 36 -4.67 0.61 4.60
N LEU A 37 -5.67 1.37 5.03
CA LEU A 37 -5.61 2.83 4.98
C LEU A 37 -4.46 3.37 5.83
N ALA A 38 -4.22 2.80 7.03
CA ALA A 38 -3.12 3.21 7.88
C ALA A 38 -1.77 2.97 7.21
N LEU A 39 -1.60 1.84 6.53
CA LEU A 39 -0.39 1.55 5.77
C LEU A 39 -0.19 2.53 4.64
N ILE A 40 -1.26 2.83 3.90
CA ILE A 40 -1.19 3.78 2.78
C ILE A 40 -0.81 5.18 3.27
N LYS A 41 -1.35 5.60 4.41
CA LYS A 41 -0.98 6.89 5.01
C LYS A 41 0.50 6.97 5.33
N GLN A 42 1.06 5.92 5.92
CA GLN A 42 2.49 5.87 6.23
C GLN A 42 3.33 5.94 4.96
N LEU A 43 2.94 5.21 3.92
CA LEU A 43 3.67 5.21 2.66
C LEU A 43 3.59 6.57 1.98
N ASP A 44 2.45 7.23 2.05
CA ASP A 44 2.27 8.55 1.45
C ASP A 44 3.18 9.59 2.12
N GLU A 45 3.35 9.50 3.44
CA GLU A 45 4.21 10.43 4.18
C GLU A 45 5.69 10.31 3.81
N THR A 46 6.15 9.10 3.51
CA THR A 46 7.57 8.82 3.33
C THR A 46 7.98 8.59 1.88
N ARG A 47 7.02 8.60 0.97
CA ARG A 47 7.31 8.29 -0.44
C ARG A 47 8.15 9.36 -1.11
N THR A 48 9.02 8.90 -2.01
CA THR A 48 9.79 9.77 -2.92
C THR A 48 9.36 9.56 -4.37
N CYS A 49 8.33 8.76 -4.61
CA CYS A 49 7.80 8.42 -5.92
C CYS A 49 6.26 8.46 -5.84
N ASN A 50 5.57 8.12 -6.91
CA ASN A 50 4.12 8.11 -6.87
C ASN A 50 3.62 7.00 -5.93
N LEU A 51 2.38 7.16 -5.46
CA LEU A 51 1.82 6.27 -4.44
C LEU A 51 1.72 4.82 -4.91
N SER A 52 1.34 4.60 -6.16
CA SER A 52 1.26 3.23 -6.70
C SER A 52 2.60 2.52 -6.63
N SER A 53 3.66 3.20 -7.04
CA SER A 53 5.02 2.65 -6.99
C SER A 53 5.46 2.39 -5.55
N ALA A 54 5.15 3.32 -4.64
CA ALA A 54 5.50 3.17 -3.23
C ALA A 54 4.83 1.93 -2.63
N ILE A 55 3.57 1.70 -2.96
CA ILE A 55 2.84 0.52 -2.48
C ILE A 55 3.45 -0.76 -3.03
N ARG A 56 3.77 -0.80 -4.34
CA ARG A 56 4.37 -1.98 -4.96
C ARG A 56 5.70 -2.33 -4.32
N VAL A 57 6.56 -1.35 -4.13
CA VAL A 57 7.88 -1.57 -3.51
C VAL A 57 7.72 -2.06 -2.07
N PHE A 58 6.79 -1.47 -1.33
CA PHE A 58 6.51 -1.90 0.04
C PHE A 58 6.09 -3.38 0.09
N VAL A 59 5.13 -3.76 -0.76
CA VAL A 59 4.65 -5.15 -0.80
C VAL A 59 5.78 -6.09 -1.18
N LEU A 60 6.57 -5.74 -2.19
CA LEU A 60 7.69 -6.57 -2.63
C LEU A 60 8.70 -6.78 -1.50
N ASN A 61 9.05 -5.73 -0.78
CA ASN A 61 10.00 -5.81 0.33
C ASN A 61 9.46 -6.70 1.45
N GLU A 62 8.16 -6.63 1.74
CA GLU A 62 7.56 -7.49 2.77
C GLU A 62 7.57 -8.96 2.36
N LEU A 63 7.33 -9.25 1.08
CA LEU A 63 7.38 -10.61 0.58
C LEU A 63 8.80 -11.17 0.63
N LYS A 64 9.80 -10.35 0.33
CA LYS A 64 11.21 -10.77 0.43
C LYS A 64 11.60 -11.12 1.86
N LYS A 65 11.11 -10.38 2.84
CA LYS A 65 11.36 -10.68 4.24
C LYS A 65 10.80 -12.03 4.65
N LYS A 66 9.63 -12.40 4.14
CA LYS A 66 9.01 -13.69 4.46
C LYS A 66 9.78 -14.87 3.91
N ASN A 67 10.54 -14.68 2.85
CA ASN A 67 11.25 -15.75 2.15
C ASN A 67 12.71 -15.88 2.57
N GLN A 68 13.08 -15.22 3.63
CA GLN A 68 14.44 -15.35 4.18
C GLN A 68 14.50 -16.34 5.32
#